data_487676ca5b20b0f705b55f003dc7672c
#
_entry.id   487676ca5b20b0f705b55f003dc7672c
#
_cell.length_a   1.000
_cell.length_b   1.000
_cell.length_c   1.000
_cell.angle_alpha   90.00
_cell.angle_beta   90.00
_cell.angle_gamma   90.00
#
_symmetry.space_group_name_H-M   'P 1'
#
loop_
_entity.id
_entity.type
_entity.pdbx_description
1 polymer ?
#
loop_
_entity_poly.entity_id
_entity_poly.type
_entity_poly.pdbx_seq_one_letter_code
_entity_poly.pdbx_strand_id
1 'polypeptide(L)'
;MDITYAFTDERFRQVVLDRFCDQRDFIQESDVCEVEILELSNHNISNFDGINYFRGLQELDCAYNQLTGLDLTQNHKLRILRCRENQLLTLDLHSNLELQVLDCSFNRLRKLDLSHNPRLVMVECHWNMLSELASEPLQQLEELSCSYNALFSLELEHNKQLRQLDCANNYMLELDVTGCPNLIELRCNHNHIKQLDFRSNMVLESVRCFNNHISELDIRHNVQLRELYCSENKLTELDYSANPKLERLQYADNLMFESNHEVPGMGLFQYDVSMSNYQMSLLIQDKELVVTAQVSTKTEMEALSPYMEETWKRWDMLGEQALKTIAEAHPDEDINALILADAEFQGDQYFRLGYDAGDTPAGRLYIYAEFDDEFHMLDTLIYETY
;
A
#
# COMPACT_ATOMS: atom_id res chain seq x y z
N MET A 1 24.83 39.56 -30.42
CA MET A 1 24.43 38.98 -31.73
C MET A 1 22.93 38.80 -31.67
N ASP A 2 22.19 39.20 -32.75
CA ASP A 2 20.75 38.92 -32.84
C ASP A 2 20.50 37.43 -33.06
N ILE A 3 19.70 36.80 -32.20
CA ILE A 3 19.39 35.38 -32.20
C ILE A 3 17.88 35.09 -32.29
N THR A 4 17.08 36.13 -32.62
CA THR A 4 15.61 36.05 -32.67
C THR A 4 15.13 34.93 -33.58
N TYR A 5 15.83 34.66 -34.67
CA TYR A 5 15.54 33.63 -35.65
C TYR A 5 15.62 32.20 -35.09
N ALA A 6 16.36 32.01 -33.97
CA ALA A 6 16.52 30.72 -33.33
C ALA A 6 15.27 30.30 -32.50
N PHE A 7 14.43 31.26 -32.16
CA PHE A 7 13.18 31.00 -31.40
C PHE A 7 12.02 30.78 -32.37
N THR A 8 11.85 29.58 -32.82
CA THR A 8 10.86 29.24 -33.86
C THR A 8 9.43 29.17 -33.33
N ASP A 9 9.22 28.83 -32.06
CA ASP A 9 7.91 28.89 -31.41
C ASP A 9 7.59 30.38 -31.05
N GLU A 10 6.45 30.84 -31.55
CA GLU A 10 6.03 32.23 -31.39
C GLU A 10 5.76 32.60 -29.93
N ARG A 11 5.19 31.67 -29.16
CA ARG A 11 4.86 31.89 -27.73
C ARG A 11 6.12 31.91 -26.88
N PHE A 12 7.07 31.02 -27.12
CA PHE A 12 8.36 31.03 -26.46
C PHE A 12 9.13 32.30 -26.79
N ARG A 13 9.21 32.67 -28.07
CA ARG A 13 9.83 33.90 -28.50
C ARG A 13 9.21 35.12 -27.83
N GLN A 14 7.86 35.19 -27.77
CA GLN A 14 7.19 36.36 -27.15
C GLN A 14 7.50 36.45 -25.66
N VAL A 15 7.46 35.32 -24.92
CA VAL A 15 7.83 35.34 -23.49
C VAL A 15 9.26 35.81 -23.27
N VAL A 16 10.20 35.40 -24.13
CA VAL A 16 11.61 35.86 -24.03
C VAL A 16 11.74 37.35 -24.32
N LEU A 17 11.06 37.86 -25.37
CA LEU A 17 11.02 39.28 -25.68
C LEU A 17 10.45 40.10 -24.51
N ASP A 18 9.34 39.69 -23.94
CA ASP A 18 8.64 40.38 -22.87
C ASP A 18 9.44 40.42 -21.56
N ARG A 19 10.12 39.31 -21.23
CA ARG A 19 10.81 39.19 -19.94
C ARG A 19 12.25 39.67 -19.93
N PHE A 20 12.97 39.56 -21.07
CA PHE A 20 14.42 39.72 -21.07
C PHE A 20 14.95 40.81 -22.05
N CYS A 21 14.11 41.36 -22.92
CA CYS A 21 14.58 42.18 -24.01
C CYS A 21 14.26 43.70 -23.91
N ASP A 22 13.88 44.21 -22.74
CA ASP A 22 13.66 45.66 -22.50
C ASP A 22 12.78 46.33 -23.57
N GLN A 23 11.64 45.68 -23.94
CA GLN A 23 10.71 46.17 -24.98
C GLN A 23 11.29 46.25 -26.41
N ARG A 24 12.39 45.59 -26.66
CA ARG A 24 12.92 45.42 -28.03
C ARG A 24 12.11 44.31 -28.75
N ASP A 25 12.13 44.39 -30.07
CA ASP A 25 11.50 43.39 -30.97
C ASP A 25 12.48 42.29 -31.45
N PHE A 26 13.69 42.29 -30.87
CA PHE A 26 14.72 41.28 -31.17
C PHE A 26 15.42 40.80 -29.91
N ILE A 27 15.94 39.58 -29.95
CA ILE A 27 16.62 38.89 -28.84
C ILE A 27 18.13 38.91 -29.14
N GLN A 28 18.94 39.34 -28.18
CA GLN A 28 20.39 39.19 -28.21
C GLN A 28 20.84 38.05 -27.29
N GLU A 29 21.93 37.39 -27.66
CA GLU A 29 22.50 36.33 -26.81
C GLU A 29 22.81 36.83 -25.38
N SER A 30 23.25 38.08 -25.23
CA SER A 30 23.48 38.70 -23.93
C SER A 30 22.25 38.85 -23.06
N ASP A 31 21.05 38.80 -23.62
CA ASP A 31 19.80 38.97 -22.89
C ASP A 31 19.43 37.70 -22.11
N VAL A 32 19.90 36.54 -22.59
CA VAL A 32 19.48 35.25 -22.10
C VAL A 32 20.61 34.37 -21.55
N CYS A 33 21.87 34.65 -21.88
CA CYS A 33 22.99 33.77 -21.56
C CYS A 33 23.28 33.62 -20.06
N GLU A 34 22.90 34.58 -19.23
CA GLU A 34 23.08 34.56 -17.77
C GLU A 34 21.77 34.27 -17.00
N VAL A 35 20.68 33.99 -17.70
CA VAL A 35 19.42 33.60 -17.07
C VAL A 35 19.62 32.27 -16.38
N GLU A 36 19.37 32.22 -15.07
CA GLU A 36 19.56 31.03 -14.25
C GLU A 36 18.26 30.25 -14.08
N ILE A 37 17.10 30.92 -14.04
CA ILE A 37 15.79 30.33 -13.79
C ILE A 37 14.84 30.72 -14.91
N LEU A 38 14.18 29.71 -15.50
CA LEU A 38 13.23 29.90 -16.58
C LEU A 38 11.94 29.12 -16.29
N GLU A 39 10.90 29.86 -15.92
CA GLU A 39 9.56 29.31 -15.64
C GLU A 39 8.64 29.55 -16.85
N LEU A 40 8.32 28.46 -17.56
CA LEU A 40 7.52 28.43 -18.79
C LEU A 40 6.40 27.39 -18.72
N SER A 41 5.99 27.02 -17.53
CA SER A 41 4.90 26.08 -17.33
C SER A 41 3.59 26.66 -17.86
N ASN A 42 2.80 25.83 -18.57
CA ASN A 42 1.46 26.16 -19.05
C ASN A 42 1.39 27.37 -20.05
N HIS A 43 2.38 27.51 -20.93
CA HIS A 43 2.42 28.55 -21.95
C HIS A 43 1.95 28.08 -23.34
N ASN A 44 1.51 26.81 -23.46
CA ASN A 44 1.17 26.17 -24.73
C ASN A 44 2.30 26.21 -25.79
N ILE A 45 3.53 26.11 -25.36
CA ILE A 45 4.73 26.11 -26.20
C ILE A 45 4.88 24.72 -26.83
N SER A 46 5.19 24.68 -28.12
CA SER A 46 5.32 23.44 -28.89
C SER A 46 6.77 23.00 -29.11
N ASN A 47 7.71 23.91 -29.06
CA ASN A 47 9.15 23.63 -29.06
C ASN A 47 9.94 24.70 -28.33
N PHE A 48 11.15 24.32 -27.90
CA PHE A 48 12.09 25.19 -27.20
C PHE A 48 13.33 25.50 -28.03
N ASP A 49 13.20 25.63 -29.36
CA ASP A 49 14.26 26.11 -30.21
C ASP A 49 14.75 27.49 -29.70
N GLY A 50 16.06 27.64 -29.50
CA GLY A 50 16.64 28.82 -28.85
C GLY A 50 17.02 28.62 -27.39
N ILE A 51 16.56 27.53 -26.70
CA ILE A 51 16.92 27.23 -25.29
C ILE A 51 18.44 27.06 -25.10
N ASN A 52 19.15 26.62 -26.13
CA ASN A 52 20.60 26.43 -26.13
C ASN A 52 21.41 27.72 -25.90
N TYR A 53 20.81 28.91 -26.03
CA TYR A 53 21.43 30.20 -25.71
C TYR A 53 21.35 30.53 -24.22
N PHE A 54 20.50 29.85 -23.45
CA PHE A 54 20.39 30.03 -22.00
C PHE A 54 21.50 29.22 -21.28
N ARG A 55 22.77 29.63 -21.47
CA ARG A 55 23.94 28.88 -20.96
C ARG A 55 24.10 28.97 -19.44
N GLY A 56 23.49 29.97 -18.81
CA GLY A 56 23.45 30.15 -17.36
C GLY A 56 22.43 29.30 -16.65
N LEU A 57 21.52 28.65 -17.41
CA LEU A 57 20.32 28.02 -16.89
C LEU A 57 20.63 26.92 -15.88
N GLN A 58 20.08 27.06 -14.65
CA GLN A 58 20.16 26.11 -13.56
C GLN A 58 18.81 25.43 -13.29
N GLU A 59 17.71 26.17 -13.49
CA GLU A 59 16.35 25.66 -13.32
C GLU A 59 15.49 25.93 -14.55
N LEU A 60 14.87 24.88 -15.06
CA LEU A 60 13.88 24.94 -16.15
C LEU A 60 12.59 24.28 -15.71
N ASP A 61 11.52 25.05 -15.66
CA ASP A 61 10.16 24.53 -15.60
C ASP A 61 9.44 24.78 -16.93
N CYS A 62 9.27 23.72 -17.70
CA CYS A 62 8.53 23.70 -18.97
C CYS A 62 7.35 22.73 -18.94
N ALA A 63 6.83 22.45 -17.76
CA ALA A 63 5.69 21.56 -17.56
C ALA A 63 4.41 22.08 -18.24
N TYR A 64 3.47 21.17 -18.49
CA TYR A 64 2.16 21.51 -19.08
C TYR A 64 2.24 22.27 -20.40
N ASN A 65 3.08 21.79 -21.32
CA ASN A 65 3.24 22.34 -22.66
C ASN A 65 2.93 21.28 -23.73
N GLN A 66 3.33 21.51 -24.96
CA GLN A 66 3.06 20.61 -26.09
C GLN A 66 4.35 20.09 -26.74
N LEU A 67 5.41 19.96 -25.94
CA LEU A 67 6.74 19.59 -26.41
C LEU A 67 6.77 18.13 -26.90
N THR A 68 7.29 17.93 -28.10
CA THR A 68 7.58 16.60 -28.65
C THR A 68 9.06 16.23 -28.59
N GLY A 69 9.94 17.22 -28.36
CA GLY A 69 11.36 17.10 -28.18
C GLY A 69 11.89 18.26 -27.30
N LEU A 70 13.05 18.07 -26.69
CA LEU A 70 13.71 19.07 -25.85
C LEU A 70 15.23 18.85 -25.93
N ASP A 71 15.94 19.77 -26.54
CA ASP A 71 17.39 19.74 -26.65
C ASP A 71 18.04 20.61 -25.58
N LEU A 72 18.65 19.97 -24.58
CA LEU A 72 19.34 20.60 -23.45
C LEU A 72 20.85 20.41 -23.49
N THR A 73 21.42 20.04 -24.64
CA THR A 73 22.85 19.72 -24.79
C THR A 73 23.78 20.87 -24.47
N GLN A 74 23.33 22.12 -24.49
CA GLN A 74 24.12 23.30 -24.15
C GLN A 74 23.84 23.87 -22.75
N ASN A 75 22.87 23.32 -22.03
CA ASN A 75 22.45 23.78 -20.70
C ASN A 75 23.18 23.01 -19.58
N HIS A 76 24.52 23.05 -19.60
CA HIS A 76 25.38 22.23 -18.74
C HIS A 76 25.27 22.52 -17.24
N LYS A 77 24.73 23.67 -16.87
CA LYS A 77 24.56 24.09 -15.47
C LYS A 77 23.21 23.64 -14.87
N LEU A 78 22.38 22.95 -15.67
CA LEU A 78 21.03 22.57 -15.27
C LEU A 78 21.04 21.63 -14.07
N ARG A 79 20.33 22.01 -13.00
CA ARG A 79 20.21 21.28 -11.74
C ARG A 79 18.77 20.79 -11.51
N ILE A 80 17.79 21.54 -11.99
CA ILE A 80 16.36 21.21 -11.84
C ILE A 80 15.71 21.28 -13.22
N LEU A 81 15.12 20.18 -13.63
CA LEU A 81 14.30 20.08 -14.84
C LEU A 81 12.91 19.58 -14.49
N ARG A 82 11.88 20.38 -14.78
CA ARG A 82 10.48 19.99 -14.75
C ARG A 82 9.89 20.10 -16.14
N CYS A 83 9.68 18.94 -16.78
CA CYS A 83 9.10 18.84 -18.12
C CYS A 83 7.86 17.92 -18.15
N ARG A 84 7.20 17.76 -17.00
CA ARG A 84 5.99 16.92 -16.87
C ARG A 84 4.85 17.42 -17.78
N GLU A 85 3.88 16.53 -18.05
CA GLU A 85 2.70 16.87 -18.85
C GLU A 85 3.06 17.48 -20.22
N ASN A 86 3.88 16.74 -21.00
CA ASN A 86 4.25 17.04 -22.37
C ASN A 86 4.03 15.82 -23.26
N GLN A 87 4.60 15.81 -24.46
CA GLN A 87 4.49 14.73 -25.43
C GLN A 87 5.86 14.18 -25.85
N LEU A 88 6.85 14.25 -24.94
CA LEU A 88 8.23 13.84 -25.20
C LEU A 88 8.29 12.34 -25.49
N LEU A 89 8.90 11.99 -26.63
CA LEU A 89 9.19 10.61 -27.02
C LEU A 89 10.58 10.16 -26.55
N THR A 90 11.51 11.10 -26.45
CA THR A 90 12.88 10.93 -25.98
C THR A 90 13.29 12.14 -25.14
N LEU A 91 14.19 11.91 -24.21
CA LEU A 91 14.81 12.97 -23.41
C LEU A 91 16.29 12.59 -23.21
N ASP A 92 17.19 13.39 -23.78
CA ASP A 92 18.63 13.19 -23.68
C ASP A 92 19.21 14.14 -22.63
N LEU A 93 19.78 13.57 -21.57
CA LEU A 93 20.32 14.30 -20.41
C LEU A 93 21.83 14.06 -20.23
N HIS A 94 22.53 13.45 -21.21
CA HIS A 94 23.94 13.11 -21.07
C HIS A 94 24.86 14.32 -20.84
N SER A 95 24.44 15.52 -21.25
CA SER A 95 25.20 16.77 -21.05
C SER A 95 24.87 17.51 -19.74
N ASN A 96 23.85 17.07 -18.98
CA ASN A 96 23.34 17.74 -17.80
C ASN A 96 23.86 17.10 -16.51
N LEU A 97 25.19 17.07 -16.36
CA LEU A 97 25.90 16.34 -15.29
C LEU A 97 25.62 16.86 -13.87
N GLU A 98 25.11 18.08 -13.76
CA GLU A 98 24.79 18.73 -12.48
C GLU A 98 23.34 18.47 -12.03
N LEU A 99 22.55 17.71 -12.81
CA LEU A 99 21.13 17.52 -12.55
C LEU A 99 20.90 16.80 -11.21
N GLN A 100 20.03 17.40 -10.38
CA GLN A 100 19.67 16.95 -9.04
C GLN A 100 18.20 16.56 -8.94
N VAL A 101 17.32 17.26 -9.65
CA VAL A 101 15.88 17.02 -9.66
C VAL A 101 15.39 16.89 -11.09
N LEU A 102 14.73 15.80 -11.39
CA LEU A 102 14.09 15.54 -12.67
C LEU A 102 12.62 15.19 -12.45
N ASP A 103 11.71 15.97 -13.03
CA ASP A 103 10.31 15.59 -13.23
C ASP A 103 10.01 15.55 -14.73
N CYS A 104 9.98 14.35 -15.28
CA CYS A 104 9.57 14.06 -16.66
C CYS A 104 8.29 13.20 -16.72
N SER A 105 7.50 13.19 -15.67
CA SER A 105 6.26 12.45 -15.57
C SER A 105 5.23 12.88 -16.61
N PHE A 106 4.25 12.02 -16.89
CA PHE A 106 3.19 12.27 -17.88
C PHE A 106 3.74 12.67 -19.25
N ASN A 107 4.60 11.82 -19.81
CA ASN A 107 5.15 11.94 -21.15
C ASN A 107 4.94 10.62 -21.94
N ARG A 108 5.65 10.43 -23.04
CA ARG A 108 5.59 9.23 -23.88
C ARG A 108 6.96 8.55 -24.03
N LEU A 109 7.81 8.70 -22.98
CA LEU A 109 9.16 8.17 -22.98
C LEU A 109 9.14 6.64 -22.96
N ARG A 110 9.89 6.01 -23.87
CA ARG A 110 10.10 4.56 -23.91
C ARG A 110 11.42 4.15 -23.28
N LYS A 111 12.36 5.09 -23.20
CA LYS A 111 13.67 4.94 -22.58
C LYS A 111 14.05 6.22 -21.88
N LEU A 112 14.74 6.09 -20.77
CA LEU A 112 15.31 7.20 -20.00
C LEU A 112 16.67 6.74 -19.49
N ASP A 113 17.73 7.30 -20.08
CA ASP A 113 19.13 7.03 -19.66
C ASP A 113 19.58 8.10 -18.69
N LEU A 114 19.80 7.71 -17.44
CA LEU A 114 20.27 8.57 -16.35
C LEU A 114 21.72 8.22 -15.94
N SER A 115 22.43 7.43 -16.71
CA SER A 115 23.80 6.97 -16.40
C SER A 115 24.81 8.12 -16.23
N HIS A 116 24.53 9.29 -16.80
CA HIS A 116 25.37 10.46 -16.72
C HIS A 116 24.91 11.50 -15.67
N ASN A 117 23.88 11.17 -14.86
CA ASN A 117 23.32 12.10 -13.90
C ASN A 117 23.46 11.62 -12.44
N PRO A 118 24.68 11.31 -11.94
CA PRO A 118 24.91 10.67 -10.63
C PRO A 118 24.56 11.58 -9.43
N ARG A 119 24.23 12.85 -9.68
CA ARG A 119 23.82 13.82 -8.65
C ARG A 119 22.32 13.87 -8.42
N LEU A 120 21.53 13.08 -9.15
CA LEU A 120 20.09 13.03 -8.97
C LEU A 120 19.73 12.56 -7.55
N VAL A 121 18.90 13.37 -6.90
CA VAL A 121 18.32 13.15 -5.58
C VAL A 121 16.85 12.78 -5.70
N MET A 122 16.16 13.37 -6.66
CA MET A 122 14.74 13.11 -6.94
C MET A 122 14.53 12.84 -8.42
N VAL A 123 13.82 11.75 -8.73
CA VAL A 123 13.38 11.39 -10.08
C VAL A 123 11.88 11.06 -10.08
N GLU A 124 11.11 11.85 -10.81
CA GLU A 124 9.71 11.58 -11.15
C GLU A 124 9.60 11.29 -12.64
N CYS A 125 9.35 10.03 -12.98
CA CYS A 125 9.17 9.56 -14.36
C CYS A 125 7.90 8.70 -14.53
N HIS A 126 6.95 8.83 -13.60
CA HIS A 126 5.69 8.11 -13.64
C HIS A 126 4.81 8.50 -14.84
N TRP A 127 3.87 7.66 -15.21
CA TRP A 127 3.02 7.86 -16.39
C TRP A 127 3.84 8.10 -17.68
N ASN A 128 4.66 7.10 -18.02
CA ASN A 128 5.42 7.00 -19.27
C ASN A 128 5.25 5.58 -19.87
N MET A 129 6.13 5.18 -20.77
CA MET A 129 6.13 3.86 -21.42
C MET A 129 7.49 3.16 -21.21
N LEU A 130 8.16 3.40 -20.07
CA LEU A 130 9.49 2.87 -19.80
C LEU A 130 9.41 1.37 -19.56
N SER A 131 10.21 0.58 -20.30
CA SER A 131 10.37 -0.86 -20.10
C SER A 131 11.57 -1.22 -19.24
N GLU A 132 12.49 -0.28 -19.06
CA GLU A 132 13.71 -0.40 -18.25
C GLU A 132 14.08 0.95 -17.64
N LEU A 133 14.65 0.94 -16.45
CA LEU A 133 15.19 2.12 -15.77
C LEU A 133 16.42 1.69 -14.95
N ALA A 134 17.60 2.15 -15.36
CA ALA A 134 18.83 1.88 -14.62
C ALA A 134 18.95 2.86 -13.45
N SER A 135 18.84 2.37 -12.23
CA SER A 135 18.98 3.14 -11.00
C SER A 135 20.38 3.00 -10.35
N GLU A 136 21.19 2.05 -10.77
CA GLU A 136 22.54 1.78 -10.23
C GLU A 136 23.44 3.02 -10.17
N PRO A 137 23.49 3.91 -11.19
CA PRO A 137 24.32 5.11 -11.14
C PRO A 137 23.86 6.15 -10.12
N LEU A 138 22.59 6.07 -9.64
CA LEU A 138 21.92 7.09 -8.87
C LEU A 138 22.11 6.90 -7.35
N GLN A 139 23.37 6.91 -6.89
CA GLN A 139 23.71 6.59 -5.50
C GLN A 139 23.25 7.65 -4.48
N GLN A 140 22.91 8.85 -4.93
CA GLN A 140 22.39 9.95 -4.08
C GLN A 140 20.87 10.01 -4.08
N LEU A 141 20.21 9.11 -4.79
CA LEU A 141 18.76 9.13 -4.95
C LEU A 141 18.05 8.92 -3.61
N GLU A 142 17.20 9.88 -3.23
CA GLU A 142 16.35 9.84 -2.04
C GLU A 142 14.89 9.54 -2.40
N GLU A 143 14.44 10.00 -3.57
CA GLU A 143 13.05 9.84 -4.00
C GLU A 143 12.99 9.35 -5.46
N LEU A 144 12.28 8.23 -5.67
CA LEU A 144 12.02 7.67 -7.00
C LEU A 144 10.54 7.37 -7.17
N SER A 145 9.91 8.04 -8.16
CA SER A 145 8.58 7.71 -8.64
C SER A 145 8.64 7.28 -10.10
N CYS A 146 8.45 5.98 -10.33
CA CYS A 146 8.41 5.35 -11.66
C CYS A 146 7.12 4.55 -11.90
N SER A 147 6.06 4.87 -11.14
CA SER A 147 4.76 4.21 -11.28
C SER A 147 4.11 4.45 -12.65
N TYR A 148 3.15 3.59 -13.01
CA TYR A 148 2.47 3.66 -14.30
C TYR A 148 3.43 3.68 -15.49
N ASN A 149 4.26 2.62 -15.57
CA ASN A 149 5.19 2.34 -16.66
C ASN A 149 5.05 0.86 -17.11
N ALA A 150 6.04 0.36 -17.84
CA ALA A 150 6.09 -1.02 -18.30
C ALA A 150 7.35 -1.77 -17.76
N LEU A 151 7.78 -1.43 -16.53
CA LEU A 151 9.00 -1.99 -15.93
C LEU A 151 8.77 -3.44 -15.49
N PHE A 152 9.75 -4.31 -15.78
CA PHE A 152 9.76 -5.71 -15.35
C PHE A 152 10.64 -5.96 -14.13
N SER A 153 11.61 -5.10 -13.89
CA SER A 153 12.54 -5.12 -12.76
C SER A 153 13.03 -3.73 -12.43
N LEU A 154 13.60 -3.57 -11.23
CA LEU A 154 14.29 -2.36 -10.78
C LEU A 154 15.44 -2.78 -9.87
N GLU A 155 16.67 -2.39 -10.23
CA GLU A 155 17.88 -2.72 -9.49
C GLU A 155 18.20 -1.61 -8.48
N LEU A 156 18.09 -1.91 -7.17
CA LEU A 156 18.21 -0.93 -6.09
C LEU A 156 19.38 -1.21 -5.13
N GLU A 157 20.24 -2.16 -5.42
CA GLU A 157 21.35 -2.59 -4.53
C GLU A 157 22.24 -1.42 -4.07
N HIS A 158 22.39 -0.39 -4.90
CA HIS A 158 23.28 0.74 -4.64
C HIS A 158 22.57 2.02 -4.16
N ASN A 159 21.23 2.03 -4.08
CA ASN A 159 20.45 3.21 -3.72
C ASN A 159 20.23 3.33 -2.21
N LYS A 160 21.34 3.39 -1.46
CA LYS A 160 21.33 3.38 0.02
C LYS A 160 20.66 4.61 0.65
N GLN A 161 20.54 5.71 -0.10
CA GLN A 161 19.92 6.94 0.38
C GLN A 161 18.40 6.98 0.12
N LEU A 162 17.86 5.98 -0.61
CA LEU A 162 16.46 5.96 -1.02
C LEU A 162 15.54 5.89 0.20
N ARG A 163 14.62 6.86 0.28
CA ARG A 163 13.65 7.05 1.36
C ARG A 163 12.22 6.81 0.89
N GLN A 164 11.93 7.17 -0.35
CA GLN A 164 10.61 7.00 -0.95
C GLN A 164 10.73 6.32 -2.30
N LEU A 165 9.99 5.23 -2.47
CA LEU A 165 9.90 4.49 -3.72
C LEU A 165 8.43 4.30 -4.10
N ASP A 166 8.04 4.85 -5.25
CA ASP A 166 6.78 4.53 -5.92
C ASP A 166 7.06 3.86 -7.27
N CYS A 167 6.88 2.55 -7.31
CA CYS A 167 6.96 1.72 -8.51
C CYS A 167 5.66 0.97 -8.80
N ALA A 168 4.54 1.48 -8.28
CA ALA A 168 3.22 0.90 -8.49
C ALA A 168 2.80 0.87 -9.96
N ASN A 169 1.87 -0.02 -10.32
CA ASN A 169 1.33 -0.13 -11.69
C ASN A 169 2.44 -0.35 -12.74
N ASN A 170 3.15 -1.46 -12.59
CA ASN A 170 4.17 -1.94 -13.51
C ASN A 170 3.98 -3.46 -13.74
N TYR A 171 4.97 -4.15 -14.29
CA TYR A 171 4.93 -5.60 -14.56
C TYR A 171 6.00 -6.37 -13.79
N MET A 172 6.43 -5.87 -12.62
CA MET A 172 7.52 -6.44 -11.83
C MET A 172 7.14 -7.80 -11.27
N LEU A 173 8.00 -8.79 -11.47
CA LEU A 173 7.89 -10.14 -10.88
C LEU A 173 8.62 -10.23 -9.55
N GLU A 174 9.63 -9.40 -9.38
CA GLU A 174 10.52 -9.34 -8.22
C GLU A 174 10.84 -7.87 -7.91
N LEU A 175 11.04 -7.56 -6.66
CA LEU A 175 11.52 -6.26 -6.18
C LEU A 175 12.37 -6.49 -4.94
N ASP A 176 13.67 -6.23 -5.07
CA ASP A 176 14.63 -6.30 -3.96
C ASP A 176 14.87 -4.88 -3.40
N VAL A 177 14.42 -4.65 -2.17
CA VAL A 177 14.62 -3.39 -1.43
C VAL A 177 15.66 -3.52 -0.31
N THR A 178 16.35 -4.65 -0.20
CA THR A 178 17.36 -4.91 0.85
C THR A 178 18.54 -3.96 0.78
N GLY A 179 18.85 -3.43 -0.41
CA GLY A 179 19.85 -2.39 -0.65
C GLY A 179 19.46 -0.98 -0.19
N CYS A 180 18.22 -0.78 0.29
CA CYS A 180 17.66 0.52 0.65
C CYS A 180 17.36 0.63 2.16
N PRO A 181 18.35 0.65 3.06
CA PRO A 181 18.14 0.61 4.51
C PRO A 181 17.42 1.86 5.07
N ASN A 182 17.40 2.96 4.34
CA ASN A 182 16.76 4.22 4.72
C ASN A 182 15.33 4.38 4.17
N LEU A 183 14.77 3.31 3.57
CA LEU A 183 13.44 3.35 2.96
C LEU A 183 12.36 3.54 4.04
N ILE A 184 11.56 4.61 3.89
CA ILE A 184 10.47 5.01 4.78
C ILE A 184 9.12 4.66 4.16
N GLU A 185 8.95 4.91 2.87
CA GLU A 185 7.72 4.68 2.14
C GLU A 185 7.96 3.83 0.90
N LEU A 186 7.19 2.73 0.77
CA LEU A 186 7.17 1.87 -0.41
C LEU A 186 5.76 1.77 -0.99
N ARG A 187 5.62 2.07 -2.27
CA ARG A 187 4.43 1.80 -3.09
C ARG A 187 4.83 0.90 -4.25
N CYS A 188 4.44 -0.35 -4.19
CA CYS A 188 4.69 -1.35 -5.24
C CYS A 188 3.42 -2.13 -5.62
N ASN A 189 2.25 -1.59 -5.28
CA ASN A 189 0.96 -2.18 -5.60
C ASN A 189 0.71 -2.27 -7.11
N HIS A 190 -0.20 -3.17 -7.52
CA HIS A 190 -0.48 -3.45 -8.93
C HIS A 190 0.78 -3.84 -9.72
N ASN A 191 1.41 -4.93 -9.29
CA ASN A 191 2.52 -5.60 -9.95
C ASN A 191 2.28 -7.13 -9.94
N HIS A 192 3.30 -7.93 -10.18
CA HIS A 192 3.24 -9.39 -10.12
C HIS A 192 4.27 -9.96 -9.12
N ILE A 193 4.61 -9.18 -8.09
CA ILE A 193 5.63 -9.50 -7.10
C ILE A 193 5.17 -10.69 -6.25
N LYS A 194 6.06 -11.66 -6.07
CA LYS A 194 5.79 -12.88 -5.32
C LYS A 194 6.33 -12.87 -3.90
N GLN A 195 7.39 -12.10 -3.66
CA GLN A 195 8.08 -12.01 -2.38
C GLN A 195 8.61 -10.60 -2.15
N LEU A 196 8.59 -10.16 -0.89
CA LEU A 196 9.21 -8.92 -0.44
C LEU A 196 9.98 -9.23 0.85
N ASP A 197 11.23 -8.77 0.92
CA ASP A 197 12.07 -8.90 2.10
C ASP A 197 12.34 -7.52 2.71
N PHE A 198 11.78 -7.27 3.90
CA PHE A 198 11.91 -6.01 4.61
C PHE A 198 12.90 -6.05 5.79
N ARG A 199 13.67 -7.13 5.95
CA ARG A 199 14.59 -7.29 7.09
C ARG A 199 15.64 -6.18 7.21
N SER A 200 16.04 -5.57 6.10
CA SER A 200 17.00 -4.45 6.07
C SER A 200 16.35 -3.08 6.22
N ASN A 201 15.03 -2.96 6.11
CA ASN A 201 14.31 -1.69 6.04
C ASN A 201 13.67 -1.33 7.40
N MET A 202 14.50 -1.20 8.45
CA MET A 202 14.05 -1.06 9.84
C MET A 202 13.33 0.26 10.13
N VAL A 203 13.45 1.26 9.25
CA VAL A 203 12.80 2.58 9.39
C VAL A 203 11.53 2.71 8.55
N LEU A 204 11.07 1.62 7.95
CA LEU A 204 9.88 1.58 7.09
C LEU A 204 8.63 1.95 7.90
N GLU A 205 7.88 2.96 7.43
CA GLU A 205 6.67 3.47 8.07
C GLU A 205 5.40 3.17 7.27
N SER A 206 5.48 3.14 5.95
CA SER A 206 4.32 2.90 5.09
C SER A 206 4.64 1.94 3.95
N VAL A 207 3.81 0.89 3.79
CA VAL A 207 3.91 -0.08 2.70
C VAL A 207 2.57 -0.23 2.01
N ARG A 208 2.57 -0.07 0.68
CA ARG A 208 1.44 -0.36 -0.20
C ARG A 208 1.88 -1.40 -1.23
N CYS A 209 1.52 -2.66 -0.98
CA CYS A 209 1.86 -3.80 -1.83
C CYS A 209 0.62 -4.61 -2.26
N PHE A 210 -0.57 -4.02 -2.18
CA PHE A 210 -1.81 -4.66 -2.58
C PHE A 210 -1.84 -4.98 -4.09
N ASN A 211 -2.67 -5.94 -4.49
CA ASN A 211 -2.78 -6.41 -5.86
C ASN A 211 -1.41 -6.85 -6.42
N ASN A 212 -0.89 -7.94 -5.82
CA ASN A 212 0.33 -8.64 -6.20
C ASN A 212 0.15 -10.16 -6.09
N HIS A 213 1.21 -10.91 -6.01
CA HIS A 213 1.19 -12.38 -5.84
C HIS A 213 1.98 -12.83 -4.59
N ILE A 214 2.06 -11.97 -3.57
CA ILE A 214 2.84 -12.19 -2.35
C ILE A 214 2.19 -13.29 -1.53
N SER A 215 2.93 -14.36 -1.24
CA SER A 215 2.45 -15.51 -0.45
C SER A 215 2.91 -15.49 1.00
N GLU A 216 3.97 -14.77 1.30
CA GLU A 216 4.52 -14.61 2.65
C GLU A 216 5.00 -13.16 2.84
N LEU A 217 4.77 -12.59 4.02
CA LEU A 217 5.18 -11.22 4.32
C LEU A 217 5.63 -11.14 5.79
N ASP A 218 6.96 -11.09 6.01
CA ASP A 218 7.55 -10.94 7.33
C ASP A 218 7.82 -9.47 7.64
N ILE A 219 7.05 -8.91 8.59
CA ILE A 219 7.15 -7.51 9.03
C ILE A 219 7.64 -7.38 10.47
N ARG A 220 8.08 -8.46 11.13
CA ARG A 220 8.48 -8.47 12.55
C ARG A 220 9.63 -7.50 12.87
N HIS A 221 10.48 -7.19 11.89
CA HIS A 221 11.59 -6.24 12.05
C HIS A 221 11.21 -4.78 11.82
N ASN A 222 10.03 -4.51 11.26
CA ASN A 222 9.58 -3.18 10.85
C ASN A 222 8.74 -2.51 11.95
N VAL A 223 9.33 -2.36 13.13
CA VAL A 223 8.64 -1.83 14.34
C VAL A 223 8.19 -0.36 14.22
N GLN A 224 8.61 0.34 13.17
CA GLN A 224 8.18 1.70 12.87
C GLN A 224 6.94 1.74 11.96
N LEU A 225 6.49 0.58 11.44
CA LEU A 225 5.40 0.51 10.47
C LEU A 225 4.10 1.05 11.06
N ARG A 226 3.48 2.01 10.35
CA ARG A 226 2.22 2.68 10.69
C ARG A 226 1.10 2.30 9.73
N GLU A 227 1.44 2.08 8.45
CA GLU A 227 0.47 1.76 7.42
C GLU A 227 0.92 0.53 6.62
N LEU A 228 0.06 -0.46 6.53
CA LEU A 228 0.25 -1.64 5.68
C LEU A 228 -1.01 -1.91 4.87
N TYR A 229 -0.89 -1.84 3.55
CA TYR A 229 -1.94 -2.18 2.58
C TYR A 229 -1.44 -3.35 1.74
N CYS A 230 -1.84 -4.57 2.09
CA CYS A 230 -1.43 -5.81 1.44
C CYS A 230 -2.61 -6.67 0.95
N SER A 231 -3.77 -6.05 0.76
CA SER A 231 -4.96 -6.71 0.18
C SER A 231 -4.68 -7.29 -1.21
N GLU A 232 -5.56 -8.20 -1.69
CA GLU A 232 -5.46 -8.76 -3.04
C GLU A 232 -4.07 -9.39 -3.32
N ASN A 233 -3.63 -10.29 -2.42
CA ASN A 233 -2.40 -11.06 -2.52
C ASN A 233 -2.68 -12.56 -2.33
N LYS A 234 -1.67 -13.34 -1.97
CA LYS A 234 -1.78 -14.79 -1.72
C LYS A 234 -1.30 -15.16 -0.31
N LEU A 235 -1.36 -14.21 0.62
CA LEU A 235 -0.96 -14.44 2.00
C LEU A 235 -1.87 -15.51 2.64
N THR A 236 -1.28 -16.47 3.32
CA THR A 236 -1.99 -17.46 4.12
C THR A 236 -2.01 -17.09 5.61
N GLU A 237 -1.10 -16.23 6.03
CA GLU A 237 -1.01 -15.67 7.38
C GLU A 237 -0.32 -14.29 7.35
N LEU A 238 -0.55 -13.50 8.39
CA LEU A 238 0.13 -12.22 8.58
C LEU A 238 0.28 -11.95 10.09
N ASP A 239 1.52 -12.08 10.61
CA ASP A 239 1.82 -11.74 11.99
C ASP A 239 2.25 -10.27 12.09
N TYR A 240 1.41 -9.43 12.72
CA TYR A 240 1.67 -8.02 13.00
C TYR A 240 1.83 -7.72 14.50
N SER A 241 1.98 -8.75 15.33
CA SER A 241 2.12 -8.61 16.79
C SER A 241 3.33 -7.78 17.21
N ALA A 242 4.39 -7.77 16.37
CA ALA A 242 5.61 -6.98 16.60
C ALA A 242 5.52 -5.51 16.12
N ASN A 243 4.38 -5.07 15.58
CA ASN A 243 4.22 -3.74 14.99
C ASN A 243 3.31 -2.82 15.83
N PRO A 244 3.73 -2.37 17.01
CA PRO A 244 2.87 -1.64 17.96
C PRO A 244 2.44 -0.25 17.46
N LYS A 245 3.04 0.27 16.40
CA LYS A 245 2.71 1.56 15.79
C LYS A 245 1.75 1.45 14.61
N LEU A 246 1.31 0.24 14.27
CA LEU A 246 0.44 0.02 13.10
C LEU A 246 -0.94 0.62 13.37
N GLU A 247 -1.28 1.69 12.61
CA GLU A 247 -2.51 2.47 12.72
C GLU A 247 -3.51 2.09 11.63
N ARG A 248 -3.00 1.66 10.46
CA ARG A 248 -3.81 1.32 9.28
C ARG A 248 -3.35 0.00 8.69
N LEU A 249 -4.24 -0.98 8.72
CA LEU A 249 -4.00 -2.29 8.16
C LEU A 249 -5.14 -2.67 7.20
N GLN A 250 -4.79 -3.02 5.96
CA GLN A 250 -5.70 -3.58 4.97
C GLN A 250 -5.07 -4.83 4.37
N TYR A 251 -5.73 -5.97 4.55
CA TYR A 251 -5.24 -7.28 4.12
C TYR A 251 -6.34 -8.17 3.54
N ALA A 252 -7.49 -7.60 3.19
CA ALA A 252 -8.60 -8.33 2.55
C ALA A 252 -8.18 -9.01 1.23
N ASP A 253 -8.97 -9.97 0.78
CA ASP A 253 -8.76 -10.68 -0.49
C ASP A 253 -7.37 -11.36 -0.59
N ASN A 254 -7.01 -12.05 0.50
CA ASN A 254 -5.85 -12.93 0.59
C ASN A 254 -6.30 -14.40 0.78
N LEU A 255 -5.37 -15.35 0.69
CA LEU A 255 -5.65 -16.78 0.91
C LEU A 255 -5.83 -17.16 2.38
N MET A 256 -5.58 -16.24 3.31
CA MET A 256 -5.89 -16.43 4.74
C MET A 256 -7.34 -16.87 4.95
N PHE A 257 -8.21 -16.43 4.05
CA PHE A 257 -9.64 -16.61 4.10
C PHE A 257 -10.14 -17.90 3.41
N GLU A 258 -9.29 -18.57 2.62
CA GLU A 258 -9.64 -19.84 1.96
C GLU A 258 -9.32 -21.07 2.82
N SER A 259 -8.61 -20.90 3.92
CA SER A 259 -8.25 -22.02 4.78
C SER A 259 -9.37 -22.31 5.75
N ASN A 260 -10.33 -23.15 5.31
CA ASN A 260 -11.19 -23.87 6.23
C ASN A 260 -10.33 -24.62 7.26
N HIS A 261 -10.75 -24.61 8.51
CA HIS A 261 -10.05 -25.30 9.59
C HIS A 261 -10.95 -26.39 10.17
N GLU A 262 -10.48 -27.63 10.14
CA GLU A 262 -11.21 -28.75 10.73
C GLU A 262 -10.84 -28.89 12.22
N VAL A 263 -11.83 -28.72 13.09
CA VAL A 263 -11.67 -28.99 14.52
C VAL A 263 -12.13 -30.42 14.78
N PRO A 264 -11.27 -31.33 15.30
CA PRO A 264 -11.59 -32.72 15.51
C PRO A 264 -12.87 -32.91 16.34
N GLY A 265 -13.82 -33.68 15.81
CA GLY A 265 -15.10 -33.94 16.46
C GLY A 265 -16.18 -32.87 16.27
N MET A 266 -15.83 -31.63 16.05
CA MET A 266 -16.79 -30.56 15.76
C MET A 266 -17.11 -30.46 14.27
N GLY A 267 -16.10 -30.34 13.41
CA GLY A 267 -16.26 -30.22 11.97
C GLY A 267 -15.44 -29.09 11.34
N LEU A 268 -15.86 -28.68 10.14
CA LEU A 268 -15.14 -27.74 9.30
C LEU A 268 -15.63 -26.31 9.55
N PHE A 269 -14.75 -25.48 10.10
CA PHE A 269 -14.95 -24.03 10.25
C PHE A 269 -14.56 -23.31 8.96
N GLN A 270 -15.44 -22.45 8.48
CA GLN A 270 -15.21 -21.56 7.33
C GLN A 270 -14.91 -20.15 7.83
N TYR A 271 -13.95 -19.49 7.20
CA TYR A 271 -13.64 -18.10 7.53
C TYR A 271 -14.68 -17.16 6.92
N ASP A 272 -15.31 -16.33 7.76
CA ASP A 272 -16.19 -15.25 7.33
C ASP A 272 -15.41 -13.94 7.22
N VAL A 273 -15.18 -13.49 5.98
CA VAL A 273 -14.42 -12.26 5.66
C VAL A 273 -15.10 -11.02 6.22
N SER A 274 -16.44 -10.99 6.22
CA SER A 274 -17.20 -9.80 6.65
C SER A 274 -17.13 -9.58 8.16
N MET A 275 -17.05 -10.68 8.90
CA MET A 275 -16.99 -10.70 10.36
C MET A 275 -15.57 -10.87 10.90
N SER A 276 -14.58 -11.19 10.02
CA SER A 276 -13.19 -11.45 10.37
C SER A 276 -13.03 -12.57 11.42
N ASN A 277 -13.79 -13.65 11.28
CA ASN A 277 -13.78 -14.78 12.21
C ASN A 277 -14.05 -16.12 11.50
N TYR A 278 -13.88 -17.24 12.21
CA TYR A 278 -14.24 -18.56 11.70
C TYR A 278 -15.61 -18.97 12.20
N GLN A 279 -16.44 -19.51 11.31
CA GLN A 279 -17.80 -19.95 11.63
C GLN A 279 -18.08 -21.35 11.09
N MET A 280 -18.95 -22.07 11.79
CA MET A 280 -19.59 -23.26 11.28
C MET A 280 -21.04 -23.33 11.75
N SER A 281 -21.90 -24.03 11.01
CA SER A 281 -23.25 -24.33 11.43
C SER A 281 -23.39 -25.80 11.79
N LEU A 282 -24.01 -26.06 12.93
CA LEU A 282 -24.38 -27.38 13.41
C LEU A 282 -25.90 -27.53 13.45
N LEU A 283 -26.42 -28.70 13.10
CA LEU A 283 -27.84 -29.04 13.33
C LEU A 283 -27.97 -29.79 14.63
N ILE A 284 -28.56 -29.16 15.63
CA ILE A 284 -28.87 -29.76 16.93
C ILE A 284 -30.40 -29.81 17.09
N GLN A 285 -30.99 -31.02 17.17
CA GLN A 285 -32.43 -31.18 17.32
C GLN A 285 -33.27 -30.45 16.26
N ASP A 286 -32.86 -30.53 15.00
CA ASP A 286 -33.48 -29.84 13.83
C ASP A 286 -33.37 -28.29 13.88
N LYS A 287 -32.53 -27.71 14.74
CA LYS A 287 -32.22 -26.28 14.80
C LYS A 287 -30.79 -26.03 14.41
N GLU A 288 -30.60 -24.95 13.67
CA GLU A 288 -29.26 -24.48 13.28
C GLU A 288 -28.62 -23.75 14.47
N LEU A 289 -27.43 -24.19 14.87
CA LEU A 289 -26.55 -23.56 15.82
C LEU A 289 -25.37 -22.99 15.07
N VAL A 290 -25.14 -21.69 15.19
CA VAL A 290 -23.92 -21.06 14.68
C VAL A 290 -22.83 -21.14 15.74
N VAL A 291 -21.70 -21.71 15.39
CA VAL A 291 -20.50 -21.75 16.24
C VAL A 291 -19.45 -20.83 15.63
N THR A 292 -19.02 -19.84 16.41
CA THR A 292 -18.06 -18.82 15.98
C THR A 292 -16.77 -18.92 16.79
N ALA A 293 -15.62 -18.88 16.12
CA ALA A 293 -14.31 -18.65 16.74
C ALA A 293 -13.85 -17.23 16.40
N GLN A 294 -13.81 -16.39 17.42
CA GLN A 294 -13.44 -14.95 17.31
C GLN A 294 -11.93 -14.79 17.20
N VAL A 295 -11.37 -15.38 16.15
CA VAL A 295 -9.95 -15.31 15.78
C VAL A 295 -9.86 -14.99 14.29
N SER A 296 -8.88 -14.19 13.91
CA SER A 296 -8.79 -13.61 12.58
C SER A 296 -7.73 -14.28 11.69
N THR A 297 -6.91 -15.15 12.25
CA THR A 297 -5.84 -15.84 11.52
C THR A 297 -5.92 -17.36 11.68
N LYS A 298 -5.37 -18.07 10.71
CA LYS A 298 -5.26 -19.54 10.77
C LYS A 298 -4.42 -19.99 11.96
N THR A 299 -3.32 -19.28 12.28
CA THR A 299 -2.45 -19.59 13.41
C THR A 299 -3.18 -19.47 14.75
N GLU A 300 -4.00 -18.43 14.92
CA GLU A 300 -4.87 -18.29 16.09
C GLU A 300 -5.91 -19.40 16.16
N MET A 301 -6.50 -19.78 15.02
CA MET A 301 -7.47 -20.86 14.94
C MET A 301 -6.83 -22.23 15.27
N GLU A 302 -5.61 -22.49 14.78
CA GLU A 302 -4.82 -23.69 15.13
C GLU A 302 -4.49 -23.73 16.62
N ALA A 303 -4.16 -22.59 17.23
CA ALA A 303 -3.89 -22.49 18.67
C ALA A 303 -5.15 -22.69 19.52
N LEU A 304 -6.31 -22.24 19.06
CA LEU A 304 -7.60 -22.35 19.73
C LEU A 304 -8.22 -23.76 19.58
N SER A 305 -7.93 -24.47 18.50
CA SER A 305 -8.52 -25.75 18.13
C SER A 305 -8.48 -26.84 19.22
N PRO A 306 -7.37 -27.03 19.96
CA PRO A 306 -7.34 -28.02 21.06
C PRO A 306 -8.34 -27.69 22.19
N TYR A 307 -8.52 -26.43 22.54
CA TYR A 307 -9.51 -25.98 23.52
C TYR A 307 -10.94 -26.23 23.02
N MET A 308 -11.21 -25.93 21.74
CA MET A 308 -12.51 -26.18 21.10
C MET A 308 -12.84 -27.67 21.09
N GLU A 309 -11.87 -28.55 20.73
CA GLU A 309 -12.04 -30.02 20.78
C GLU A 309 -12.38 -30.49 22.19
N GLU A 310 -11.72 -29.99 23.21
CA GLU A 310 -11.99 -30.39 24.58
C GLU A 310 -13.33 -29.84 25.09
N THR A 311 -13.73 -28.62 24.70
CA THR A 311 -15.07 -28.06 24.94
C THR A 311 -16.14 -28.94 24.32
N TRP A 312 -15.93 -29.40 23.07
CA TRP A 312 -16.87 -30.27 22.37
C TRP A 312 -17.10 -31.61 23.09
N LYS A 313 -16.07 -32.22 23.64
CA LYS A 313 -16.19 -33.44 24.43
C LYS A 313 -17.03 -33.26 25.69
N ARG A 314 -17.11 -32.03 26.21
CA ARG A 314 -17.87 -31.66 27.42
C ARG A 314 -19.17 -30.94 27.12
N TRP A 315 -19.54 -30.84 25.84
CA TRP A 315 -20.63 -29.99 25.35
C TRP A 315 -21.95 -30.17 26.12
N ASP A 316 -22.42 -31.42 26.30
CA ASP A 316 -23.69 -31.70 27.00
C ASP A 316 -23.63 -31.25 28.47
N MET A 317 -22.50 -31.51 29.14
CA MET A 317 -22.28 -31.12 30.54
C MET A 317 -22.29 -29.60 30.72
N LEU A 318 -21.59 -28.88 29.82
CA LEU A 318 -21.54 -27.42 29.84
C LEU A 318 -22.90 -26.80 29.55
N GLY A 319 -23.66 -27.36 28.62
CA GLY A 319 -25.04 -26.95 28.33
C GLY A 319 -25.98 -27.18 29.51
N GLU A 320 -25.91 -28.33 30.20
CA GLU A 320 -26.69 -28.60 31.40
C GLU A 320 -26.34 -27.62 32.53
N GLN A 321 -25.07 -27.33 32.71
CA GLN A 321 -24.61 -26.37 33.72
C GLN A 321 -25.12 -24.95 33.43
N ALA A 322 -25.03 -24.48 32.17
CA ALA A 322 -25.55 -23.21 31.73
C ALA A 322 -27.05 -23.06 32.02
N LEU A 323 -27.84 -24.05 31.57
CA LEU A 323 -29.31 -24.05 31.76
C LEU A 323 -29.67 -24.06 33.25
N LYS A 324 -28.96 -24.81 34.09
CA LYS A 324 -29.17 -24.82 35.52
C LYS A 324 -28.94 -23.43 36.13
N THR A 325 -27.88 -22.76 35.78
CA THR A 325 -27.59 -21.41 36.30
C THR A 325 -28.61 -20.39 35.80
N ILE A 326 -29.05 -20.49 34.54
CA ILE A 326 -30.12 -19.65 34.02
C ILE A 326 -31.41 -19.87 34.81
N ALA A 327 -31.79 -21.14 35.10
CA ALA A 327 -32.95 -21.49 35.92
C ALA A 327 -32.88 -20.91 37.33
N GLU A 328 -31.70 -20.97 37.99
CA GLU A 328 -31.49 -20.39 39.29
C GLU A 328 -31.63 -18.86 39.28
N ALA A 329 -31.18 -18.19 38.20
CA ALA A 329 -31.31 -16.74 38.04
C ALA A 329 -32.72 -16.29 37.66
N HIS A 330 -33.48 -17.14 36.95
CA HIS A 330 -34.83 -16.88 36.41
C HIS A 330 -35.81 -17.99 36.81
N PRO A 331 -36.18 -18.11 38.07
CA PRO A 331 -37.00 -19.24 38.57
C PRO A 331 -38.45 -19.23 38.03
N ASP A 332 -38.90 -18.11 37.49
CA ASP A 332 -40.26 -17.97 36.94
C ASP A 332 -40.32 -18.20 35.40
N GLU A 333 -39.18 -18.46 34.75
CA GLU A 333 -39.09 -18.69 33.32
C GLU A 333 -39.04 -20.20 32.98
N ASP A 334 -39.67 -20.56 31.85
CA ASP A 334 -39.59 -21.95 31.35
C ASP A 334 -38.28 -22.16 30.58
N ILE A 335 -37.27 -22.71 31.27
CA ILE A 335 -35.95 -23.01 30.68
C ILE A 335 -36.01 -23.99 29.51
N ASN A 336 -37.10 -24.82 29.40
CA ASN A 336 -37.26 -25.72 28.28
C ASN A 336 -37.71 -24.99 27.00
N ALA A 337 -38.12 -23.74 27.10
CA ALA A 337 -38.43 -22.90 25.95
C ALA A 337 -37.19 -22.22 25.36
N LEU A 338 -36.10 -22.18 26.13
CA LEU A 338 -34.81 -21.61 25.66
C LEU A 338 -34.21 -22.43 24.52
N ILE A 339 -33.74 -21.75 23.52
CA ILE A 339 -33.13 -22.37 22.35
C ILE A 339 -31.65 -21.98 22.35
N LEU A 340 -30.75 -22.98 22.38
CA LEU A 340 -29.34 -22.70 22.11
C LEU A 340 -29.21 -22.16 20.66
N ALA A 341 -28.79 -20.91 20.50
CA ALA A 341 -28.78 -20.19 19.24
C ALA A 341 -27.38 -19.97 18.69
N ASP A 342 -26.42 -19.74 19.59
CA ASP A 342 -25.03 -19.55 19.21
C ASP A 342 -24.05 -20.07 20.28
N ALA A 343 -22.81 -20.25 19.85
CA ALA A 343 -21.67 -20.59 20.70
C ALA A 343 -20.43 -19.87 20.20
N GLU A 344 -19.74 -19.16 21.08
CA GLU A 344 -18.60 -18.38 20.71
C GLU A 344 -17.35 -18.78 21.47
N PHE A 345 -16.24 -18.93 20.74
CA PHE A 345 -14.90 -19.15 21.28
C PHE A 345 -14.07 -17.87 21.08
N GLN A 346 -13.38 -17.43 22.13
CA GLN A 346 -12.47 -16.29 22.10
C GLN A 346 -11.02 -16.78 22.04
N GLY A 347 -10.14 -15.98 21.46
CA GLY A 347 -8.72 -16.33 21.27
C GLY A 347 -7.92 -16.54 22.55
N ASP A 348 -8.39 -16.05 23.68
CA ASP A 348 -7.83 -16.23 25.02
C ASP A 348 -8.36 -17.48 25.75
N GLN A 349 -8.94 -18.43 25.00
CA GLN A 349 -9.52 -19.68 25.51
C GLN A 349 -10.73 -19.44 26.42
N TYR A 350 -11.58 -18.55 25.99
CA TYR A 350 -12.84 -18.23 26.61
C TYR A 350 -13.99 -18.75 25.74
N PHE A 351 -15.07 -19.19 26.36
CA PHE A 351 -16.19 -19.80 25.64
C PHE A 351 -17.54 -19.34 26.21
N ARG A 352 -18.50 -19.05 25.36
CA ARG A 352 -19.85 -18.72 25.78
C ARG A 352 -20.92 -19.45 24.98
N LEU A 353 -22.03 -19.79 25.66
CA LEU A 353 -23.24 -20.38 25.07
C LEU A 353 -24.36 -19.33 25.12
N GLY A 354 -24.96 -19.02 23.96
CA GLY A 354 -26.03 -18.04 23.80
C GLY A 354 -27.39 -18.72 23.64
N TYR A 355 -28.30 -18.44 24.56
CA TYR A 355 -29.68 -18.95 24.53
C TYR A 355 -30.66 -17.87 24.14
N ASP A 356 -31.45 -18.14 23.09
CA ASP A 356 -32.54 -17.29 22.66
C ASP A 356 -33.72 -17.42 23.64
N ALA A 357 -34.03 -16.32 24.32
CA ALA A 357 -35.11 -16.22 25.30
C ALA A 357 -36.38 -15.57 24.71
N GLY A 358 -36.40 -15.31 23.38
CA GLY A 358 -37.57 -14.80 22.68
C GLY A 358 -37.65 -13.28 22.57
N ASP A 359 -38.79 -12.81 22.07
CA ASP A 359 -39.00 -11.40 21.79
C ASP A 359 -39.37 -10.62 23.05
N THR A 360 -38.76 -9.45 23.20
CA THR A 360 -39.06 -8.44 24.25
C THR A 360 -39.43 -7.11 23.58
N PRO A 361 -40.01 -6.15 24.34
CA PRO A 361 -40.26 -4.81 23.81
C PRO A 361 -39.01 -4.06 23.31
N ALA A 362 -37.81 -4.49 23.75
CA ALA A 362 -36.52 -3.91 23.37
C ALA A 362 -35.84 -4.63 22.20
N GLY A 363 -36.38 -5.78 21.77
CA GLY A 363 -35.81 -6.65 20.74
C GLY A 363 -35.77 -8.11 21.18
N ARG A 364 -35.10 -8.95 20.41
CA ARG A 364 -34.93 -10.37 20.75
C ARG A 364 -33.84 -10.53 21.79
N LEU A 365 -34.15 -11.19 22.91
CA LEU A 365 -33.28 -11.36 24.07
C LEU A 365 -32.47 -12.63 23.96
N TYR A 366 -31.15 -12.49 24.18
CA TYR A 366 -30.23 -13.61 24.33
C TYR A 366 -29.62 -13.59 25.72
N ILE A 367 -29.44 -14.77 26.29
CA ILE A 367 -28.82 -14.99 27.61
C ILE A 367 -27.55 -15.81 27.39
N TYR A 368 -26.41 -15.24 27.75
CA TYR A 368 -25.10 -15.91 27.61
C TYR A 368 -24.59 -16.42 28.95
N ALA A 369 -24.15 -17.69 28.90
CA ALA A 369 -23.40 -18.35 29.96
C ALA A 369 -21.94 -18.47 29.51
N GLU A 370 -21.01 -17.95 30.29
CA GLU A 370 -19.59 -17.87 29.98
C GLU A 370 -18.77 -18.86 30.82
N PHE A 371 -17.73 -19.41 30.21
CA PHE A 371 -16.82 -20.40 30.79
C PHE A 371 -15.37 -19.95 30.60
N ASP A 372 -14.53 -20.17 31.61
CA ASP A 372 -13.10 -19.91 31.58
C ASP A 372 -12.31 -21.04 30.86
N ASP A 373 -10.98 -20.91 30.83
CA ASP A 373 -10.06 -21.87 30.21
C ASP A 373 -9.98 -23.21 30.95
N GLU A 374 -10.48 -23.29 32.18
CA GLU A 374 -10.61 -24.54 32.96
C GLU A 374 -12.04 -25.14 32.92
N PHE A 375 -12.94 -24.56 32.07
CA PHE A 375 -14.35 -24.92 31.92
C PHE A 375 -15.23 -24.66 33.15
N HIS A 376 -14.81 -23.72 34.03
CA HIS A 376 -15.67 -23.26 35.11
C HIS A 376 -16.58 -22.17 34.60
N MET A 377 -17.87 -22.30 34.88
CA MET A 377 -18.83 -21.26 34.54
C MET A 377 -18.60 -20.02 35.41
N LEU A 378 -18.60 -18.85 34.78
CA LEU A 378 -18.52 -17.58 35.48
C LEU A 378 -19.84 -17.23 36.17
N ASP A 379 -19.78 -16.57 37.32
CA ASP A 379 -20.92 -16.30 38.19
C ASP A 379 -21.95 -15.30 37.60
N THR A 380 -21.64 -14.65 36.48
CA THR A 380 -22.48 -13.63 35.86
C THR A 380 -23.01 -14.07 34.50
N LEU A 381 -24.35 -14.02 34.32
CA LEU A 381 -24.97 -14.15 33.02
C LEU A 381 -24.94 -12.80 32.28
N ILE A 382 -24.73 -12.84 30.95
CA ILE A 382 -24.75 -11.65 30.10
C ILE A 382 -26.08 -11.64 29.32
N TYR A 383 -26.67 -10.46 29.16
CA TYR A 383 -27.94 -10.25 28.47
C TYR A 383 -27.73 -9.29 27.31
N GLU A 384 -28.04 -9.76 26.10
CA GLU A 384 -27.91 -8.98 24.88
C GLU A 384 -29.28 -8.91 24.16
N THR A 385 -29.60 -7.78 23.57
CA THR A 385 -30.83 -7.60 22.77
C THR A 385 -30.48 -7.08 21.37
N TYR A 386 -31.05 -7.74 20.35
CA TYR A 386 -30.80 -7.45 18.94
C TYR A 386 -32.09 -7.09 18.20
#